data_859d62d8076ea780d84672f845c9e9f1
#
_entry.id   859d62d8076ea780d84672f845c9e9f1
#
_cell.length_a   1.000
_cell.length_b   1.000
_cell.length_c   1.000
_cell.angle_alpha   90.00
_cell.angle_beta   90.00
_cell.angle_gamma   90.00
#
_symmetry.space_group_name_H-M   'P 1'
#
loop_
_entity.id
_entity.type
_entity.pdbx_description
1 polymer ?
#
loop_
_entity_poly.entity_id
_entity_poly.type
_entity_poly.pdbx_seq_one_letter_code
_entity_poly.pdbx_strand_id
1 'polypeptide(L)'
;EGEEGNLPLQEEDRPDDGSGKKTSSRFRKRFSRRRVTGSSLSRRQRSGLAVVAVLLAFFMWVFVQVTVNPVTTRTFSVSLAHYGVDQALERGFGVQSYPVTTVQVTLKGRQQVLDDINPARLSAYIDVSEVSRTGPIQLPVKVDTQTLLYTKTEILIPASVTVNIFSIE
;
A
#
# COMPACT_ATOMS: atom_id res chain seq x y z
N GLU A 1 -39.42 -46.02 -32.81
CA GLU A 1 -40.90 -45.92 -32.76
C GLU A 1 -41.21 -44.48 -32.52
N GLY A 2 -41.52 -43.74 -33.52
CA GLY A 2 -42.62 -43.52 -34.36
C GLY A 2 -43.16 -42.15 -34.02
N GLU A 3 -43.50 -41.34 -34.81
CA GLU A 3 -44.09 -41.01 -36.13
C GLU A 3 -44.38 -39.50 -36.06
N GLU A 4 -43.95 -38.69 -36.98
CA GLU A 4 -44.64 -38.22 -38.20
C GLU A 4 -45.98 -37.54 -38.02
N GLY A 5 -46.13 -36.41 -38.69
CA GLY A 5 -47.36 -35.73 -39.00
C GLY A 5 -47.21 -34.23 -39.17
N ASN A 6 -46.68 -33.72 -40.23
CA ASN A 6 -47.20 -33.41 -41.56
C ASN A 6 -48.17 -32.21 -41.59
N LEU A 7 -47.78 -31.25 -42.42
CA LEU A 7 -48.43 -30.04 -42.96
C LEU A 7 -49.88 -30.26 -43.43
N PRO A 8 -50.71 -29.22 -43.72
CA PRO A 8 -50.49 -28.48 -44.97
C PRO A 8 -50.82 -26.98 -44.98
N LEU A 9 -50.34 -26.37 -46.02
CA LEU A 9 -50.62 -25.11 -46.68
C LEU A 9 -52.09 -24.88 -47.02
N GLN A 10 -52.54 -23.65 -46.96
CA GLN A 10 -53.49 -22.99 -47.87
C GLN A 10 -53.32 -21.50 -47.65
N GLU A 11 -52.83 -20.72 -48.52
CA GLU A 11 -53.15 -20.20 -49.84
C GLU A 11 -54.52 -19.53 -49.94
N GLU A 12 -54.41 -18.28 -50.49
CA GLU A 12 -55.45 -17.52 -51.24
C GLU A 12 -56.49 -16.73 -50.45
N ASP A 13 -56.45 -15.41 -50.48
CA ASP A 13 -57.19 -14.64 -51.46
C ASP A 13 -56.92 -13.14 -51.35
N ARG A 14 -56.64 -12.48 -52.48
CA ARG A 14 -56.80 -11.06 -52.69
C ARG A 14 -58.18 -10.81 -53.28
N PRO A 15 -58.82 -9.67 -53.01
CA PRO A 15 -58.66 -8.56 -53.95
C PRO A 15 -58.67 -7.15 -53.33
N ASP A 16 -57.88 -6.36 -53.88
CA ASP A 16 -57.94 -5.01 -54.45
C ASP A 16 -59.19 -4.16 -54.13
N ASP A 17 -58.92 -2.92 -53.89
CA ASP A 17 -59.47 -1.66 -54.40
C ASP A 17 -59.79 -0.62 -53.32
N GLY A 18 -59.32 0.60 -53.62
CA GLY A 18 -60.05 1.74 -53.08
C GLY A 18 -59.26 2.83 -52.38
N SER A 19 -58.56 3.60 -53.20
CA SER A 19 -58.57 5.07 -53.08
C SER A 19 -58.76 5.70 -51.68
N GLY A 20 -57.70 6.30 -51.16
CA GLY A 20 -57.83 7.20 -50.00
C GLY A 20 -56.59 8.03 -49.74
N LYS A 21 -56.43 9.10 -50.53
CA LYS A 21 -55.54 10.22 -50.14
C LYS A 21 -55.72 10.53 -48.66
N LYS A 22 -54.58 10.66 -47.92
CA LYS A 22 -54.38 11.82 -47.04
C LYS A 22 -53.08 11.74 -46.26
N THR A 23 -52.22 12.65 -46.56
CA THR A 23 -51.42 13.49 -45.66
C THR A 23 -50.80 12.77 -44.49
N SER A 24 -49.64 12.18 -44.68
CA SER A 24 -48.67 11.95 -43.63
C SER A 24 -48.06 13.29 -43.20
N SER A 25 -48.58 13.87 -42.18
CA SER A 25 -47.89 14.93 -41.44
C SER A 25 -46.67 14.33 -40.79
N ARG A 26 -45.54 14.50 -41.48
CA ARG A 26 -44.23 14.20 -40.92
C ARG A 26 -44.00 15.16 -39.74
N PHE A 27 -44.31 14.69 -38.55
CA PHE A 27 -43.82 15.30 -37.31
C PHE A 27 -42.31 15.16 -37.29
N ARG A 28 -41.62 16.02 -38.04
CA ARG A 28 -40.21 16.27 -37.81
C ARG A 28 -40.12 16.98 -36.47
N LYS A 29 -39.94 16.20 -35.38
CA LYS A 29 -39.35 16.73 -34.14
C LYS A 29 -38.06 17.37 -34.50
N ARG A 30 -38.07 18.66 -34.76
CA ARG A 30 -36.86 19.50 -34.74
C ARG A 30 -36.32 19.41 -33.34
N PHE A 31 -35.38 18.49 -33.14
CA PHE A 31 -34.44 18.61 -32.02
C PHE A 31 -33.72 19.91 -32.24
N SER A 32 -34.23 20.95 -31.63
CA SER A 32 -33.52 22.20 -31.43
C SER A 32 -32.28 21.86 -30.62
N ARG A 33 -31.16 21.62 -31.30
CA ARG A 33 -29.86 21.69 -30.65
C ARG A 33 -29.75 23.10 -30.10
N ARG A 34 -30.12 23.29 -28.83
CA ARG A 34 -29.65 24.42 -28.07
C ARG A 34 -28.13 24.41 -28.23
N ARG A 35 -27.64 25.20 -29.13
CA ARG A 35 -26.25 25.63 -29.09
C ARG A 35 -26.12 26.33 -27.76
N VAL A 36 -25.53 25.64 -26.81
CA VAL A 36 -24.95 26.27 -25.64
C VAL A 36 -23.93 27.24 -26.26
N THR A 37 -24.32 28.50 -26.33
CA THR A 37 -23.42 29.59 -26.66
C THR A 37 -22.37 29.60 -25.56
N GLY A 38 -21.32 28.80 -25.77
CA GLY A 38 -20.12 28.89 -24.98
C GLY A 38 -19.64 30.32 -25.15
N SER A 39 -19.77 31.13 -24.10
CA SER A 39 -19.15 32.43 -24.00
C SER A 39 -17.70 32.25 -24.44
N SER A 40 -17.30 32.94 -25.48
CA SER A 40 -15.95 32.92 -26.02
C SER A 40 -15.03 33.61 -25.01
N LEU A 41 -14.64 32.84 -23.99
CA LEU A 41 -13.63 33.25 -23.02
C LEU A 41 -12.39 33.72 -23.79
N SER A 42 -11.91 34.91 -23.52
CA SER A 42 -10.71 35.46 -24.14
C SER A 42 -9.53 34.48 -23.89
N ARG A 43 -8.54 34.47 -24.78
CA ARG A 43 -7.36 33.60 -24.61
C ARG A 43 -6.73 33.71 -23.22
N ARG A 44 -6.67 34.92 -22.67
CA ARG A 44 -6.15 35.17 -21.32
C ARG A 44 -7.01 34.55 -20.22
N GLN A 45 -8.32 34.52 -20.38
CA GLN A 45 -9.22 33.88 -19.41
C GLN A 45 -9.11 32.35 -19.48
N ARG A 46 -8.94 31.79 -20.68
CA ARG A 46 -8.73 30.34 -20.85
C ARG A 46 -7.40 29.89 -20.25
N SER A 47 -6.31 30.65 -20.42
CA SER A 47 -5.03 30.34 -19.81
C SER A 47 -5.09 30.48 -18.28
N GLY A 48 -5.78 31.47 -17.75
CA GLY A 48 -6.00 31.62 -16.31
C GLY A 48 -6.78 30.44 -15.71
N LEU A 49 -7.86 30.01 -16.36
CA LEU A 49 -8.65 28.85 -15.96
C LEU A 49 -7.82 27.55 -16.03
N ALA A 50 -6.97 27.41 -17.05
CA ALA A 50 -6.08 26.24 -17.17
C ALA A 50 -5.07 26.19 -16.02
N VAL A 51 -4.47 27.32 -15.65
CA VAL A 51 -3.54 27.40 -14.52
C VAL A 51 -4.24 27.03 -13.21
N VAL A 52 -5.45 27.57 -12.96
CA VAL A 52 -6.24 27.24 -11.76
C VAL A 52 -6.59 25.74 -11.74
N ALA A 53 -6.99 25.17 -12.88
CA ALA A 53 -7.29 23.74 -12.97
C ALA A 53 -6.07 22.86 -12.66
N VAL A 54 -4.89 23.24 -13.17
CA VAL A 54 -3.63 22.52 -12.87
C VAL A 54 -3.28 22.62 -11.38
N LEU A 55 -3.41 23.81 -10.78
CA LEU A 55 -3.17 23.99 -9.36
C LEU A 55 -4.14 23.15 -8.52
N LEU A 56 -5.43 23.16 -8.83
CA LEU A 56 -6.41 22.33 -8.13
C LEU A 56 -6.11 20.84 -8.27
N ALA A 57 -5.74 20.38 -9.47
CA ALA A 57 -5.34 18.99 -9.69
C ALA A 57 -4.10 18.62 -8.88
N PHE A 58 -3.12 19.52 -8.80
CA PHE A 58 -1.92 19.32 -7.98
C PHE A 58 -2.25 19.24 -6.48
N PHE A 59 -3.06 20.18 -5.97
CA PHE A 59 -3.49 20.12 -4.57
C PHE A 59 -4.30 18.87 -4.25
N MET A 60 -5.19 18.46 -5.15
CA MET A 60 -5.95 17.23 -5.00
C MET A 60 -5.04 16.00 -4.98
N TRP A 61 -4.04 15.98 -5.86
CA TRP A 61 -3.04 14.91 -5.89
C TRP A 61 -2.23 14.82 -4.59
N VAL A 62 -1.73 15.98 -4.09
CA VAL A 62 -1.01 16.03 -2.81
C VAL A 62 -1.92 15.59 -1.66
N PHE A 63 -3.17 16.06 -1.64
CA PHE A 63 -4.15 15.66 -0.62
C PHE A 63 -4.38 14.15 -0.60
N VAL A 64 -4.56 13.54 -1.77
CA VAL A 64 -4.72 12.09 -1.88
C VAL A 64 -3.46 11.36 -1.37
N GLN A 65 -2.27 11.83 -1.75
CA GLN A 65 -1.02 11.21 -1.30
C GLN A 65 -0.85 11.21 0.22
N VAL A 66 -1.22 12.31 0.87
CA VAL A 66 -1.12 12.43 2.33
C VAL A 66 -2.20 11.60 3.05
N THR A 67 -3.41 11.54 2.47
CA THR A 67 -4.55 10.87 3.11
C THR A 67 -4.54 9.35 2.92
N VAL A 68 -4.10 8.88 1.75
CA VAL A 68 -4.15 7.44 1.40
C VAL A 68 -2.98 6.65 2.01
N ASN A 69 -1.82 7.28 2.17
CA ASN A 69 -0.63 6.61 2.70
C ASN A 69 0.11 7.48 3.72
N PRO A 70 -0.51 7.71 4.91
CA PRO A 70 0.09 8.54 5.95
C PRO A 70 1.35 7.88 6.52
N VAL A 71 2.24 8.73 7.04
CA VAL A 71 3.36 8.27 7.85
C VAL A 71 2.84 7.92 9.23
N THR A 72 3.08 6.69 9.67
CA THR A 72 2.64 6.17 10.96
C THR A 72 3.77 5.45 11.67
N THR A 73 3.53 5.05 12.92
CA THR A 73 4.45 4.24 13.73
C THR A 73 3.79 2.91 14.07
N ARG A 74 4.58 1.83 14.03
CA ARG A 74 4.13 0.51 14.42
C ARG A 74 5.18 -0.19 15.27
N THR A 75 4.75 -0.88 16.32
CA THR A 75 5.62 -1.63 17.22
C THR A 75 5.55 -3.12 16.90
N PHE A 76 6.72 -3.72 16.76
CA PHE A 76 6.90 -5.14 16.51
C PHE A 76 7.65 -5.78 17.66
N SER A 77 7.24 -6.99 18.08
CA SER A 77 8.00 -7.83 19.00
C SER A 77 8.96 -8.70 18.19
N VAL A 78 10.24 -8.56 18.45
CA VAL A 78 11.32 -9.22 17.70
C VAL A 78 12.17 -10.02 18.67
N SER A 79 12.56 -11.23 18.30
CA SER A 79 13.51 -12.03 19.08
C SER A 79 14.90 -11.39 19.02
N LEU A 80 15.56 -11.41 20.19
CA LEU A 80 16.93 -10.88 20.33
C LEU A 80 17.94 -11.98 20.00
N ALA A 81 18.74 -11.74 18.96
CA ALA A 81 19.87 -12.59 18.59
C ALA A 81 21.15 -12.13 19.29
N HIS A 82 22.12 -13.03 19.37
CA HIS A 82 23.42 -12.77 19.99
C HIS A 82 24.48 -12.93 18.91
N TYR A 83 25.23 -11.86 18.69
CA TYR A 83 26.31 -11.83 17.71
C TYR A 83 27.67 -11.80 18.40
N GLY A 84 28.67 -12.48 17.82
CA GLY A 84 30.04 -12.43 18.31
C GLY A 84 30.32 -13.35 19.52
N VAL A 85 29.45 -14.29 19.83
CA VAL A 85 29.63 -15.24 20.95
C VAL A 85 30.91 -16.08 20.77
N ASP A 86 31.16 -16.61 19.56
CA ASP A 86 32.35 -17.42 19.27
C ASP A 86 33.63 -16.60 19.44
N GLN A 87 33.61 -15.33 19.01
CA GLN A 87 34.75 -14.41 19.14
C GLN A 87 35.02 -14.03 20.59
N ALA A 88 33.97 -13.93 21.43
CA ALA A 88 34.13 -13.73 22.86
C ALA A 88 34.74 -14.98 23.52
N LEU A 89 34.29 -16.18 23.15
CA LEU A 89 34.81 -17.44 23.61
C LEU A 89 36.31 -17.62 23.29
N GLU A 90 36.72 -17.30 22.04
CA GLU A 90 38.12 -17.35 21.63
C GLU A 90 39.02 -16.43 22.47
N ARG A 91 38.45 -15.37 23.04
CA ARG A 91 39.18 -14.46 23.95
C ARG A 91 39.07 -14.85 25.41
N GLY A 92 38.47 -16.01 25.72
CA GLY A 92 38.30 -16.49 27.08
C GLY A 92 37.15 -15.89 27.84
N PHE A 93 36.16 -15.33 27.15
CA PHE A 93 34.93 -14.77 27.74
C PHE A 93 33.71 -15.56 27.40
N GLY A 94 32.96 -15.98 28.40
CA GLY A 94 31.68 -16.66 28.24
C GLY A 94 30.52 -15.80 28.72
N VAL A 95 29.33 -16.04 28.17
CA VAL A 95 28.08 -15.39 28.57
C VAL A 95 27.29 -16.32 29.45
N GLN A 96 26.99 -15.90 30.67
CA GLN A 96 26.30 -16.74 31.64
C GLN A 96 24.81 -16.88 31.36
N SER A 97 24.15 -15.76 31.01
CA SER A 97 22.71 -15.75 30.73
C SER A 97 22.30 -14.55 29.91
N TYR A 98 21.21 -14.72 29.16
CA TYR A 98 20.57 -13.66 28.41
C TYR A 98 19.22 -13.36 29.07
N PRO A 99 19.10 -12.29 29.87
CA PRO A 99 17.89 -12.02 30.66
C PRO A 99 16.72 -11.57 29.78
N VAL A 100 17.00 -11.12 28.55
CA VAL A 100 16.00 -10.62 27.60
C VAL A 100 16.08 -11.41 26.31
N THR A 101 14.97 -12.02 25.91
CA THR A 101 14.85 -12.80 24.66
C THR A 101 14.04 -12.10 23.59
N THR A 102 13.29 -11.06 23.97
CA THR A 102 12.40 -10.33 23.06
C THR A 102 12.52 -8.83 23.27
N VAL A 103 12.55 -8.09 22.19
CA VAL A 103 12.67 -6.63 22.17
C VAL A 103 11.50 -6.04 21.41
N GLN A 104 10.97 -4.92 21.88
CA GLN A 104 9.98 -4.15 21.14
C GLN A 104 10.68 -3.10 20.27
N VAL A 105 10.46 -3.20 18.97
CA VAL A 105 11.02 -2.30 17.97
C VAL A 105 9.88 -1.45 17.38
N THR A 106 9.94 -0.15 17.60
CA THR A 106 8.99 0.78 17.00
C THR A 106 9.60 1.38 15.75
N LEU A 107 8.95 1.09 14.63
CA LEU A 107 9.34 1.59 13.30
C LEU A 107 8.39 2.71 12.87
N LYS A 108 8.95 3.73 12.25
CA LYS A 108 8.22 4.83 11.61
C LYS A 108 8.39 4.74 10.11
N GLY A 109 7.28 4.80 9.40
CA GLY A 109 7.29 4.71 7.95
C GLY A 109 5.91 4.95 7.35
N ARG A 110 5.79 4.79 6.05
CA ARG A 110 4.50 4.83 5.37
C ARG A 110 3.68 3.60 5.76
N GLN A 111 2.39 3.79 5.98
CA GLN A 111 1.49 2.72 6.44
C GLN A 111 1.59 1.46 5.57
N GLN A 112 1.54 1.58 4.27
CA GLN A 112 1.67 0.44 3.35
C GLN A 112 2.98 -0.34 3.56
N VAL A 113 4.11 0.37 3.75
CA VAL A 113 5.40 -0.27 3.99
C VAL A 113 5.40 -1.01 5.32
N LEU A 114 4.81 -0.42 6.37
CA LEU A 114 4.73 -1.05 7.69
C LEU A 114 3.77 -2.25 7.72
N ASP A 115 2.73 -2.24 6.89
CA ASP A 115 1.79 -3.36 6.78
C ASP A 115 2.42 -4.57 6.05
N ASP A 116 3.33 -4.32 5.13
CA ASP A 116 4.05 -5.35 4.37
C ASP A 116 5.24 -5.96 5.14
N ILE A 117 5.62 -5.36 6.28
CA ILE A 117 6.73 -5.89 7.09
C ILE A 117 6.32 -7.21 7.74
N ASN A 118 7.05 -8.26 7.40
CA ASN A 118 6.96 -9.53 8.11
C ASN A 118 7.84 -9.47 9.39
N PRO A 119 7.27 -9.59 10.61
CA PRO A 119 8.03 -9.53 11.85
C PRO A 119 9.15 -10.59 11.94
N ALA A 120 8.99 -11.73 11.27
CA ALA A 120 10.00 -12.78 11.23
C ALA A 120 11.27 -12.41 10.46
N ARG A 121 11.21 -11.34 9.66
CA ARG A 121 12.37 -10.82 8.92
C ARG A 121 13.08 -9.68 9.65
N LEU A 122 12.50 -9.20 10.74
CA LEU A 122 13.14 -8.24 11.62
C LEU A 122 14.06 -8.99 12.58
N SER A 123 15.32 -8.60 12.64
CA SER A 123 16.27 -9.13 13.62
C SER A 123 16.82 -8.01 14.49
N ALA A 124 16.71 -8.21 15.79
CA ALA A 124 17.41 -7.41 16.77
C ALA A 124 18.58 -8.22 17.31
N TYR A 125 19.71 -7.60 17.57
CA TYR A 125 20.88 -8.31 18.09
C TYR A 125 21.66 -7.46 19.08
N ILE A 126 22.38 -8.13 19.98
CA ILE A 126 23.44 -7.56 20.79
C ILE A 126 24.78 -8.13 20.32
N ASP A 127 25.80 -7.30 20.36
CA ASP A 127 27.13 -7.66 19.95
C ASP A 127 28.01 -7.85 21.19
N VAL A 128 28.43 -9.08 21.40
CA VAL A 128 29.33 -9.47 22.53
C VAL A 128 30.77 -9.64 22.06
N SER A 129 31.06 -9.41 20.77
CA SER A 129 32.41 -9.61 20.22
C SER A 129 33.47 -8.70 20.85
N GLU A 130 33.12 -7.51 21.28
CA GLU A 130 34.05 -6.50 21.81
C GLU A 130 34.19 -6.52 23.35
N VAL A 131 33.59 -7.53 23.99
CA VAL A 131 33.69 -7.66 25.46
C VAL A 131 35.14 -7.90 25.87
N SER A 132 35.63 -7.15 26.85
CA SER A 132 36.99 -7.18 27.32
C SER A 132 37.14 -7.30 28.85
N ARG A 133 36.00 -7.47 29.56
CA ARG A 133 35.98 -7.59 31.05
C ARG A 133 34.90 -8.53 31.48
N THR A 134 35.06 -9.10 32.68
CA THR A 134 34.07 -9.95 33.36
C THR A 134 33.09 -9.12 34.17
N GLY A 135 31.94 -9.69 34.48
CA GLY A 135 30.90 -9.06 35.28
C GLY A 135 29.68 -8.60 34.45
N PRO A 136 28.79 -7.81 35.06
CA PRO A 136 27.62 -7.28 34.38
C PRO A 136 28.05 -6.14 33.42
N ILE A 137 27.75 -6.34 32.13
CA ILE A 137 28.05 -5.36 31.06
C ILE A 137 26.75 -5.01 30.38
N GLN A 138 26.54 -3.71 30.18
CA GLN A 138 25.39 -3.20 29.47
C GLN A 138 25.75 -3.05 27.99
N LEU A 139 25.04 -3.81 27.14
CA LEU A 139 25.25 -3.79 25.69
C LEU A 139 24.05 -3.14 24.99
N PRO A 140 24.29 -2.29 23.99
CA PRO A 140 23.21 -1.68 23.22
C PRO A 140 22.55 -2.71 22.30
N VAL A 141 21.23 -2.63 22.19
CA VAL A 141 20.47 -3.41 21.22
C VAL A 141 20.57 -2.73 19.86
N LYS A 142 20.98 -3.49 18.87
CA LYS A 142 21.03 -3.04 17.47
C LYS A 142 19.91 -3.77 16.68
N VAL A 143 19.32 -3.09 15.70
CA VAL A 143 18.34 -3.68 14.80
C VAL A 143 18.92 -3.70 13.41
N ASP A 144 18.83 -4.85 12.76
CA ASP A 144 19.18 -4.95 11.36
C ASP A 144 18.01 -4.42 10.51
N THR A 145 18.24 -3.24 9.91
CA THR A 145 17.29 -2.55 9.05
C THR A 145 17.68 -2.62 7.58
N GLN A 146 18.67 -3.42 7.21
CA GLN A 146 19.16 -3.48 5.81
C GLN A 146 18.08 -3.88 4.81
N THR A 147 17.08 -4.63 5.26
CA THR A 147 15.94 -5.04 4.43
C THR A 147 14.77 -4.06 4.45
N LEU A 148 14.84 -3.01 5.27
CA LEU A 148 13.74 -2.08 5.52
C LEU A 148 13.96 -0.75 4.79
N LEU A 149 13.78 -0.77 3.48
CA LEU A 149 13.78 0.46 2.69
C LEU A 149 12.64 1.39 3.14
N TYR A 150 12.98 2.68 3.33
CA TYR A 150 12.00 3.74 3.67
C TYR A 150 11.38 3.67 5.08
N THR A 151 11.98 2.94 6.02
CA THR A 151 11.58 2.94 7.44
C THR A 151 12.71 3.45 8.31
N LYS A 152 12.35 4.04 9.45
CA LYS A 152 13.30 4.49 10.47
C LYS A 152 12.93 3.88 11.81
N THR A 153 13.92 3.31 12.50
CA THR A 153 13.75 2.87 13.88
C THR A 153 13.65 4.10 14.78
N GLU A 154 12.59 4.21 15.56
CA GLU A 154 12.32 5.35 16.44
C GLU A 154 12.58 5.00 17.91
N ILE A 155 12.09 3.84 18.35
CA ILE A 155 12.19 3.42 19.76
C ILE A 155 12.53 1.92 19.82
N LEU A 156 13.44 1.59 20.74
CA LEU A 156 13.81 0.22 21.11
C LEU A 156 13.57 0.05 22.62
N ILE A 157 12.83 -0.97 23.01
CA ILE A 157 12.56 -1.28 24.42
C ILE A 157 12.86 -2.74 24.69
N PRO A 158 13.86 -3.06 25.49
CA PRO A 158 14.87 -2.18 26.06
C PRO A 158 15.90 -1.71 25.02
N ALA A 159 16.44 -0.50 25.19
CA ALA A 159 17.49 0.03 24.30
C ALA A 159 18.86 -0.62 24.56
N SER A 160 19.03 -1.20 25.74
CA SER A 160 20.25 -1.91 26.14
C SER A 160 19.90 -3.08 27.06
N VAL A 161 20.73 -4.10 27.06
CA VAL A 161 20.56 -5.32 27.87
C VAL A 161 21.84 -5.52 28.68
N THR A 162 21.65 -5.79 30.00
CA THR A 162 22.76 -6.17 30.87
C THR A 162 23.03 -7.66 30.75
N VAL A 163 24.22 -8.00 30.35
CA VAL A 163 24.67 -9.39 30.16
C VAL A 163 25.79 -9.68 31.17
N ASN A 164 25.73 -10.82 31.83
CA ASN A 164 26.80 -11.28 32.74
C ASN A 164 27.86 -12.07 31.97
N ILE A 165 29.07 -11.58 32.03
CA ILE A 165 30.24 -12.17 31.38
C ILE A 165 31.16 -12.80 32.45
N PHE A 166 31.61 -14.02 32.16
CA PHE A 166 32.60 -14.72 33.00
C PHE A 166 33.85 -15.07 32.20
N SER A 167 34.96 -15.29 32.89
CA SER A 167 36.20 -15.76 32.26
C SER A 167 36.18 -17.28 32.18
N ILE A 168 36.55 -17.80 31.03
CA ILE A 168 36.78 -19.21 30.78
C ILE A 168 38.28 -19.41 30.90
N GLU A 169 38.71 -20.02 31.99
CA GLU A 169 40.12 -20.48 32.17
C GLU A 169 40.33 -21.79 31.46
#